data_01863a260278ad534af0dfa58a421e70
#
_entry.id   01863a260278ad534af0dfa58a421e70
#
_cell.length_a   1.000
_cell.length_b   1.000
_cell.length_c   1.000
_cell.angle_alpha   90.00
_cell.angle_beta   90.00
_cell.angle_gamma   90.00
#
_symmetry.space_group_name_H-M   'P 1'
#
loop_
_entity.id
_entity.type
_entity.pdbx_description
1 polymer ?
#
loop_
_entity_poly.entity_id
_entity_poly.type
_entity_poly.pdbx_seq_one_letter_code
_entity_poly.pdbx_strand_id
1 'polypeptide(L)'
;MVHLYRYIILIICLCTTQMVSAYGLRFRGAASPIDERTSYDVFAHSSPSFKDYFDLEFNMALYSTESVGYVLRVKGADEGQIFNLFFDFRGDDILFRLNQEGKCVLIALPVSKAEAMKSHWFKVKIAFNLKQDEITLRIHNQEKVCKGVLLSDEFSPKIVFGKSDHIIDVPEIAIDKVAVNADCTYTFPLDEADGESVCNREGILYGKVENPIWLINEACHWRKEGGFASASEAGSCYNADRNEIYYFNRDSLFVYNMETGSTSAKAFAERCPVKLFLAGSFFDSGSERLYAYEVYAENGETEPMIASLDLQTLSWRVESYSRLNMQLHHHCSYYDAVRKRYTIFGGFGNMYYSNKFYMFNAEEGRWETQGSLSGDFLCPRYFSSAGYLDRNHSVYVFGGMGNESGDQVVGRRYFHDLYKVDLQEMRVQKLWDISEGQPNVVPVQDMVILNDSCFYVLRYPESVSNSFLHLYRFSVEDGSFHILGESISIYSDKITTNARLYYNERQSRLFVTVQETSDDVSSRFSVYSLLFPPVSLDKYTAHNGGGNASHAWLVLVAAVVAVAGCSVWMYKWRRNSGKGEDSETARGDKEQLPDASDAKVEKMAAD
;
A
#
# COMPACT_ATOMS: atom_id res chain seq x y z
N MET A 1 -42.57 -16.04 -17.66
CA MET A 1 -42.05 -16.56 -16.37
C MET A 1 -40.52 -16.63 -16.33
N VAL A 2 -39.84 -17.23 -17.29
CA VAL A 2 -38.35 -17.34 -17.29
C VAL A 2 -37.64 -15.98 -17.28
N HIS A 3 -38.13 -14.97 -18.00
CA HIS A 3 -37.56 -13.62 -18.00
C HIS A 3 -37.78 -12.88 -16.67
N LEU A 4 -38.91 -13.06 -16.01
CA LEU A 4 -39.17 -12.46 -14.68
C LEU A 4 -38.25 -13.05 -13.60
N TYR A 5 -37.99 -14.37 -13.65
CA TYR A 5 -37.02 -15.05 -12.76
C TYR A 5 -35.57 -14.56 -12.97
N ARG A 6 -35.19 -14.30 -14.23
CA ARG A 6 -33.87 -13.72 -14.54
C ARG A 6 -33.71 -12.30 -13.99
N TYR A 7 -34.75 -11.47 -14.07
CA TYR A 7 -34.72 -10.11 -13.49
C TYR A 7 -34.71 -10.14 -11.97
N ILE A 8 -35.43 -11.05 -11.32
CA ILE A 8 -35.45 -11.19 -9.85
C ILE A 8 -34.08 -11.71 -9.37
N ILE A 9 -33.45 -12.67 -10.04
CA ILE A 9 -32.10 -13.14 -9.72
C ILE A 9 -31.07 -12.03 -9.97
N LEU A 10 -31.21 -11.24 -11.04
CA LEU A 10 -30.33 -10.09 -11.30
C LEU A 10 -30.48 -8.99 -10.25
N ILE A 11 -31.69 -8.73 -9.80
CA ILE A 11 -31.97 -7.76 -8.71
C ILE A 11 -31.44 -8.27 -7.37
N ILE A 12 -31.58 -9.56 -7.06
CA ILE A 12 -31.02 -10.18 -5.87
C ILE A 12 -29.49 -10.15 -5.90
N CYS A 13 -28.85 -10.42 -7.06
CA CYS A 13 -27.40 -10.29 -7.23
C CYS A 13 -26.90 -8.83 -7.18
N LEU A 14 -27.72 -7.86 -7.60
CA LEU A 14 -27.40 -6.42 -7.50
C LEU A 14 -27.64 -5.85 -6.09
N CYS A 15 -28.48 -6.50 -5.27
CA CYS A 15 -28.79 -6.09 -3.89
C CYS A 15 -27.92 -6.78 -2.84
N THR A 16 -26.98 -7.66 -3.20
CA THR A 16 -25.91 -8.05 -2.29
C THR A 16 -24.94 -6.87 -2.18
N THR A 17 -25.32 -5.86 -1.39
CA THR A 17 -24.35 -4.93 -0.83
C THR A 17 -23.34 -5.80 -0.10
N GLN A 18 -22.13 -5.91 -0.64
CA GLN A 18 -21.02 -6.48 0.11
C GLN A 18 -20.91 -5.64 1.38
N MET A 19 -21.27 -6.22 2.51
CA MET A 19 -20.98 -5.58 3.80
C MET A 19 -19.46 -5.48 3.85
N VAL A 20 -18.96 -4.26 3.88
CA VAL A 20 -17.54 -3.99 4.07
C VAL A 20 -17.25 -4.42 5.50
N SER A 21 -16.37 -5.39 5.64
CA SER A 21 -15.93 -5.94 6.92
C SER A 21 -14.41 -5.81 6.95
N ALA A 22 -13.87 -5.31 8.06
CA ALA A 22 -12.43 -5.32 8.28
C ALA A 22 -11.95 -6.77 8.51
N TYR A 23 -10.66 -6.97 8.36
CA TYR A 23 -9.99 -8.24 8.66
C TYR A 23 -8.96 -8.07 9.78
N GLY A 24 -9.07 -6.99 10.56
CA GLY A 24 -8.23 -6.71 11.72
C GLY A 24 -8.15 -5.24 12.08
N LEU A 25 -7.49 -4.98 13.20
CA LEU A 25 -7.21 -3.66 13.74
C LEU A 25 -5.70 -3.39 13.68
N ARG A 26 -5.28 -2.33 12.98
CA ARG A 26 -3.90 -1.84 12.96
C ARG A 26 -3.70 -0.77 14.03
N PHE A 27 -2.53 -0.79 14.66
CA PHE A 27 -2.14 0.16 15.70
C PHE A 27 -1.25 1.26 15.13
N ARG A 28 -1.62 2.51 15.37
CA ARG A 28 -0.72 3.66 15.22
C ARG A 28 0.33 3.57 16.30
N GLY A 29 1.58 3.42 15.90
CA GLY A 29 2.70 3.21 16.81
C GLY A 29 3.46 4.48 17.17
N ALA A 30 4.72 4.30 17.58
CA ALA A 30 5.60 5.34 18.08
C ALA A 30 5.95 6.44 17.05
N ALA A 31 5.72 6.22 15.76
CA ALA A 31 5.86 7.24 14.73
C ALA A 31 4.80 8.36 14.83
N SER A 32 3.67 8.09 15.50
CA SER A 32 2.59 9.05 15.72
C SER A 32 2.68 9.73 17.09
N PRO A 33 2.11 10.95 17.24
CA PRO A 33 1.93 11.60 18.54
C PRO A 33 1.25 10.68 19.56
N ILE A 34 1.57 10.83 20.85
CA ILE A 34 1.10 9.90 21.90
C ILE A 34 -0.44 9.86 21.98
N ASP A 35 -1.10 10.98 21.81
CA ASP A 35 -2.56 11.11 21.84
C ASP A 35 -3.24 10.42 20.66
N GLU A 36 -2.56 10.26 19.53
CA GLU A 36 -3.05 9.59 18.33
C GLU A 36 -2.76 8.08 18.31
N ARG A 37 -1.95 7.54 19.25
CA ARG A 37 -1.63 6.11 19.28
C ARG A 37 -2.84 5.27 19.62
N THR A 38 -2.95 4.10 18.98
CA THR A 38 -4.10 3.21 19.14
C THR A 38 -4.06 2.47 20.48
N SER A 39 -5.23 2.37 21.10
CA SER A 39 -5.52 1.57 22.29
C SER A 39 -6.76 0.70 22.04
N TYR A 40 -6.73 -0.57 22.44
CA TYR A 40 -7.89 -1.46 22.41
C TYR A 40 -8.07 -2.13 23.76
N ASP A 41 -9.11 -1.73 24.50
CA ASP A 41 -9.54 -2.37 25.76
C ASP A 41 -10.61 -3.43 25.42
N VAL A 42 -10.26 -4.70 25.60
CA VAL A 42 -11.09 -5.85 25.18
C VAL A 42 -12.39 -5.94 25.96
N PHE A 43 -12.36 -5.59 27.26
CA PHE A 43 -13.49 -5.69 28.18
C PHE A 43 -13.88 -4.33 28.79
N ALA A 44 -13.79 -3.25 27.99
CA ALA A 44 -14.09 -1.90 28.45
C ALA A 44 -15.47 -1.73 29.09
N HIS A 45 -16.46 -2.49 28.65
CA HIS A 45 -17.84 -2.39 29.11
C HIS A 45 -18.26 -3.46 30.11
N SER A 46 -17.59 -4.63 30.12
CA SER A 46 -17.94 -5.73 31.03
C SER A 46 -16.75 -6.70 31.15
N SER A 47 -16.13 -6.73 32.33
CA SER A 47 -14.99 -7.63 32.59
C SER A 47 -15.47 -8.94 33.20
N PRO A 48 -15.23 -10.09 32.54
CA PRO A 48 -15.51 -11.40 33.11
C PRO A 48 -14.51 -11.74 34.21
N SER A 49 -14.89 -12.71 35.07
CA SER A 49 -14.00 -13.30 36.06
C SER A 49 -13.74 -14.75 35.72
N PHE A 50 -12.48 -15.18 35.79
CA PHE A 50 -12.04 -16.52 35.44
C PHE A 50 -11.50 -17.22 36.67
N LYS A 51 -11.78 -18.54 36.79
CA LYS A 51 -11.28 -19.42 37.82
C LYS A 51 -10.47 -20.52 37.17
N ASP A 52 -9.46 -21.00 37.86
CA ASP A 52 -8.63 -22.14 37.47
C ASP A 52 -7.75 -21.90 36.23
N TYR A 53 -8.31 -21.43 35.11
CA TYR A 53 -7.60 -21.29 33.86
C TYR A 53 -8.29 -20.29 32.92
N PHE A 54 -7.51 -19.49 32.22
CA PHE A 54 -7.92 -18.77 31.00
C PHE A 54 -6.75 -18.60 30.08
N ASP A 55 -7.02 -18.41 28.78
CA ASP A 55 -6.02 -18.01 27.81
C ASP A 55 -6.52 -16.90 26.90
N LEU A 56 -5.58 -16.10 26.44
CA LEU A 56 -5.75 -15.07 25.43
C LEU A 56 -5.03 -15.52 24.16
N GLU A 57 -5.76 -15.61 23.07
CA GLU A 57 -5.26 -15.99 21.75
C GLU A 57 -5.61 -14.92 20.72
N PHE A 58 -4.68 -14.58 19.83
CA PHE A 58 -4.90 -13.65 18.72
C PHE A 58 -3.88 -13.90 17.62
N ASN A 59 -4.20 -13.45 16.40
CA ASN A 59 -3.21 -13.33 15.36
C ASN A 59 -2.59 -11.92 15.40
N MET A 60 -1.31 -11.85 15.08
CA MET A 60 -0.53 -10.61 15.04
C MET A 60 0.21 -10.50 13.71
N ALA A 61 0.25 -9.30 13.13
CA ALA A 61 1.06 -8.97 11.97
C ALA A 61 1.96 -7.76 12.28
N LEU A 62 3.18 -7.78 11.75
CA LEU A 62 4.10 -6.64 11.84
C LEU A 62 3.86 -5.71 10.65
N TYR A 63 3.64 -4.43 10.91
CA TYR A 63 3.52 -3.37 9.90
C TYR A 63 4.77 -2.51 9.79
N SER A 64 5.75 -2.74 10.66
CA SER A 64 7.09 -2.15 10.60
C SER A 64 8.11 -3.12 11.19
N THR A 65 9.28 -3.21 10.58
CA THR A 65 10.43 -3.98 11.08
C THR A 65 11.39 -3.14 11.94
N GLU A 66 11.06 -1.89 12.18
CA GLU A 66 11.85 -0.96 13.00
C GLU A 66 11.12 -0.55 14.29
N SER A 67 9.79 -0.74 14.31
CA SER A 67 8.97 -0.37 15.45
C SER A 67 8.96 -1.46 16.51
N VAL A 68 9.32 -1.11 17.72
CA VAL A 68 9.37 -1.99 18.90
C VAL A 68 8.41 -1.48 19.98
N GLY A 69 8.01 -2.29 20.92
CA GLY A 69 7.18 -1.83 22.01
C GLY A 69 6.30 -2.90 22.65
N TYR A 70 5.31 -2.42 23.39
CA TYR A 70 4.36 -3.24 24.11
C TYR A 70 3.17 -3.60 23.23
N VAL A 71 2.95 -4.90 23.05
CA VAL A 71 1.80 -5.46 22.31
C VAL A 71 0.53 -5.32 23.12
N LEU A 72 0.60 -5.76 24.41
CA LEU A 72 -0.55 -5.75 25.29
C LEU A 72 -0.15 -5.71 26.78
N ARG A 73 -1.11 -5.29 27.59
CA ARG A 73 -1.07 -5.31 29.06
C ARG A 73 -2.29 -6.07 29.59
N VAL A 74 -2.04 -7.04 30.47
CA VAL A 74 -3.07 -7.77 31.20
C VAL A 74 -2.94 -7.42 32.68
N LYS A 75 -3.95 -6.77 33.26
CA LYS A 75 -3.98 -6.35 34.66
C LYS A 75 -5.06 -7.12 35.42
N GLY A 76 -4.69 -7.82 36.48
CA GLY A 76 -5.61 -8.38 37.44
C GLY A 76 -6.16 -7.34 38.43
N ALA A 77 -7.03 -7.77 39.34
CA ALA A 77 -7.56 -6.91 40.41
C ALA A 77 -6.45 -6.46 41.38
N ASP A 78 -5.47 -7.33 41.62
CA ASP A 78 -4.35 -7.06 42.52
C ASP A 78 -3.23 -6.29 41.80
N GLU A 79 -2.70 -5.23 42.43
CA GLU A 79 -1.63 -4.38 41.86
C GLU A 79 -0.34 -5.16 41.50
N GLY A 80 -0.10 -6.32 42.14
CA GLY A 80 1.05 -7.17 41.86
C GLY A 80 0.91 -8.10 40.65
N GLN A 81 -0.28 -8.13 40.02
CA GLN A 81 -0.59 -9.04 38.92
C GLN A 81 -0.83 -8.27 37.62
N ILE A 82 0.24 -7.66 37.12
CA ILE A 82 0.25 -6.93 35.86
C ILE A 82 1.29 -7.58 34.95
N PHE A 83 0.85 -8.02 33.78
CA PHE A 83 1.68 -8.73 32.81
C PHE A 83 1.68 -7.98 31.48
N ASN A 84 2.88 -7.73 30.94
CA ASN A 84 3.07 -7.00 29.70
C ASN A 84 3.78 -7.90 28.69
N LEU A 85 3.25 -8.00 27.47
CA LEU A 85 3.94 -8.58 26.34
C LEU A 85 4.64 -7.48 25.55
N PHE A 86 5.94 -7.56 25.47
CA PHE A 86 6.83 -6.61 24.78
C PHE A 86 7.68 -7.35 23.76
N PHE A 87 8.05 -6.72 22.66
CA PHE A 87 9.07 -7.23 21.75
C PHE A 87 10.07 -6.17 21.29
N ASP A 88 11.28 -6.64 20.96
CA ASP A 88 12.32 -5.89 20.27
C ASP A 88 13.03 -6.78 19.24
N PHE A 89 13.80 -6.16 18.36
CA PHE A 89 14.58 -6.87 17.35
C PHE A 89 16.00 -7.13 17.86
N ARG A 90 16.49 -8.37 17.67
CA ARG A 90 17.82 -8.83 18.06
C ARG A 90 18.47 -9.58 16.89
N GLY A 91 19.20 -8.84 16.03
CA GLY A 91 19.72 -9.43 14.80
C GLY A 91 18.60 -9.94 13.89
N ASP A 92 18.64 -11.23 13.58
CA ASP A 92 17.65 -11.89 12.72
C ASP A 92 16.40 -12.38 13.49
N ASP A 93 16.34 -12.16 14.79
CA ASP A 93 15.24 -12.59 15.65
C ASP A 93 14.42 -11.41 16.18
N ILE A 94 13.15 -11.70 16.44
CA ILE A 94 12.24 -10.90 17.25
C ILE A 94 12.24 -11.52 18.64
N LEU A 95 12.69 -10.78 19.64
CA LEU A 95 12.68 -11.26 21.02
C LEU A 95 11.41 -10.79 21.72
N PHE A 96 10.45 -11.69 21.92
CA PHE A 96 9.26 -11.44 22.72
C PHE A 96 9.56 -11.68 24.19
N ARG A 97 9.09 -10.78 25.05
CA ARG A 97 9.22 -10.87 26.51
C ARG A 97 7.87 -10.69 27.17
N LEU A 98 7.49 -11.65 27.99
CA LEU A 98 6.39 -11.52 28.93
C LEU A 98 6.96 -11.11 30.27
N ASN A 99 6.61 -9.92 30.72
CA ASN A 99 7.13 -9.32 31.96
C ASN A 99 6.03 -9.29 33.01
N GLN A 100 6.37 -9.51 34.27
CA GLN A 100 5.54 -9.10 35.41
C GLN A 100 5.99 -7.70 35.82
N GLU A 101 5.09 -6.72 35.70
CA GLU A 101 5.40 -5.30 35.90
C GLU A 101 5.96 -5.04 37.29
N GLY A 102 7.05 -4.27 37.34
CA GLY A 102 7.74 -3.94 38.59
C GLY A 102 8.54 -5.10 39.23
N LYS A 103 8.55 -6.32 38.64
CA LYS A 103 9.24 -7.48 39.20
C LYS A 103 10.33 -8.03 38.27
N CYS A 104 9.97 -8.74 37.22
CA CYS A 104 10.94 -9.44 36.38
C CYS A 104 10.40 -9.80 34.99
N VAL A 105 11.30 -10.28 34.13
CA VAL A 105 10.97 -10.97 32.87
C VAL A 105 10.66 -12.42 33.22
N LEU A 106 9.42 -12.85 32.98
CA LEU A 106 8.98 -14.23 33.20
C LEU A 106 9.41 -15.16 32.06
N ILE A 107 9.19 -14.72 30.84
CA ILE A 107 9.48 -15.47 29.62
C ILE A 107 10.17 -14.56 28.62
N ALA A 108 11.24 -15.07 28.01
CA ALA A 108 11.87 -14.49 26.82
C ALA A 108 11.89 -15.56 25.73
N LEU A 109 11.30 -15.23 24.55
CA LEU A 109 11.06 -16.16 23.45
C LEU A 109 11.55 -15.54 22.15
N PRO A 110 12.64 -16.06 21.53
CA PRO A 110 13.08 -15.60 20.21
C PRO A 110 12.22 -16.25 19.11
N VAL A 111 11.85 -15.46 18.11
CA VAL A 111 11.12 -15.90 16.91
C VAL A 111 11.86 -15.39 15.70
N SER A 112 12.10 -16.22 14.68
CA SER A 112 12.76 -15.79 13.46
C SER A 112 11.98 -14.66 12.77
N LYS A 113 12.65 -13.53 12.51
CA LYS A 113 12.08 -12.38 11.81
C LYS A 113 11.62 -12.77 10.39
N ALA A 114 12.42 -13.58 9.69
CA ALA A 114 12.09 -14.03 8.34
C ALA A 114 10.81 -14.90 8.32
N GLU A 115 10.63 -15.80 9.30
CA GLU A 115 9.42 -16.62 9.40
C GLU A 115 8.18 -15.77 9.73
N ALA A 116 8.30 -14.84 10.69
CA ALA A 116 7.21 -13.94 11.06
C ALA A 116 6.77 -13.05 9.88
N MET A 117 7.73 -12.49 9.13
CA MET A 117 7.45 -11.67 7.96
C MET A 117 6.84 -12.47 6.81
N LYS A 118 7.32 -13.70 6.57
CA LYS A 118 6.81 -14.58 5.51
C LYS A 118 5.36 -15.00 5.74
N SER A 119 4.98 -15.28 6.97
CA SER A 119 3.61 -15.71 7.30
C SER A 119 2.62 -14.56 7.33
N HIS A 120 3.09 -13.30 7.33
CA HIS A 120 2.36 -12.06 7.53
C HIS A 120 1.58 -12.05 8.86
N TRP A 121 0.61 -12.95 9.04
CA TRP A 121 -0.10 -13.18 10.29
C TRP A 121 0.46 -14.38 11.02
N PHE A 122 0.78 -14.25 12.29
CA PHE A 122 1.19 -15.34 13.15
C PHE A 122 0.43 -15.35 14.47
N LYS A 123 0.24 -16.54 15.00
CA LYS A 123 -0.56 -16.73 16.21
C LYS A 123 0.24 -16.44 17.46
N VAL A 124 -0.38 -15.71 18.40
CA VAL A 124 0.11 -15.45 19.75
C VAL A 124 -0.89 -16.01 20.75
N LYS A 125 -0.41 -16.74 21.74
CA LYS A 125 -1.23 -17.26 22.83
C LYS A 125 -0.52 -17.08 24.16
N ILE A 126 -1.26 -16.55 25.15
CA ILE A 126 -0.82 -16.43 26.54
C ILE A 126 -1.83 -17.18 27.40
N ALA A 127 -1.41 -18.23 28.07
CA ALA A 127 -2.28 -19.03 28.94
C ALA A 127 -1.90 -18.83 30.41
N PHE A 128 -2.90 -18.59 31.23
CA PHE A 128 -2.78 -18.44 32.69
C PHE A 128 -3.43 -19.64 33.36
N ASN A 129 -2.62 -20.50 33.94
CA ASN A 129 -3.09 -21.61 34.77
C ASN A 129 -3.02 -21.19 36.24
N LEU A 130 -4.15 -20.74 36.78
CA LEU A 130 -4.25 -20.16 38.12
C LEU A 130 -4.01 -21.22 39.22
N LYS A 131 -4.45 -22.48 38.98
CA LYS A 131 -4.26 -23.59 39.89
C LYS A 131 -2.81 -24.05 40.02
N GLN A 132 -2.02 -23.93 38.99
CA GLN A 132 -0.65 -24.43 38.93
C GLN A 132 0.39 -23.31 39.04
N ASP A 133 -0.05 -22.06 39.20
CA ASP A 133 0.83 -20.90 39.20
C ASP A 133 1.77 -20.85 37.99
N GLU A 134 1.21 -21.13 36.78
CA GLU A 134 1.97 -21.22 35.55
C GLU A 134 1.44 -20.24 34.49
N ILE A 135 2.36 -19.61 33.75
CA ILE A 135 2.03 -18.84 32.55
C ILE A 135 2.78 -19.45 31.36
N THR A 136 2.05 -19.69 30.30
CA THR A 136 2.61 -20.18 29.02
C THR A 136 2.52 -19.08 27.97
N LEU A 137 3.62 -18.82 27.28
CA LEU A 137 3.66 -17.97 26.10
C LEU A 137 3.97 -18.84 24.88
N ARG A 138 3.08 -18.80 23.89
CA ARG A 138 3.30 -19.42 22.58
C ARG A 138 3.22 -18.36 21.50
N ILE A 139 4.22 -18.32 20.62
CA ILE A 139 4.26 -17.43 19.48
C ILE A 139 4.71 -18.24 18.27
N HIS A 140 3.86 -18.26 17.23
CA HIS A 140 4.06 -19.10 16.05
C HIS A 140 4.27 -20.56 16.46
N ASN A 141 5.43 -21.15 16.20
CA ASN A 141 5.78 -22.54 16.56
C ASN A 141 6.64 -22.66 17.84
N GLN A 142 6.91 -21.55 18.50
CA GLN A 142 7.74 -21.51 19.71
C GLN A 142 6.86 -21.41 20.96
N GLU A 143 7.22 -22.15 22.01
CA GLU A 143 6.49 -22.13 23.28
C GLU A 143 7.44 -22.15 24.46
N LYS A 144 7.10 -21.45 25.54
CA LYS A 144 7.81 -21.45 26.80
C LYS A 144 6.86 -21.28 27.97
N VAL A 145 7.14 -21.99 29.07
CA VAL A 145 6.35 -22.00 30.31
C VAL A 145 7.17 -21.40 31.46
N CYS A 146 6.54 -20.52 32.24
CA CYS A 146 7.07 -20.04 33.52
C CYS A 146 6.19 -20.56 34.65
N LYS A 147 6.80 -21.16 35.68
CA LYS A 147 6.13 -21.74 36.85
C LYS A 147 6.40 -20.90 38.09
N GLY A 148 5.50 -20.99 39.08
CA GLY A 148 5.65 -20.33 40.37
C GLY A 148 5.41 -18.80 40.29
N VAL A 149 4.49 -18.39 39.44
CA VAL A 149 4.21 -16.95 39.20
C VAL A 149 3.36 -16.36 40.32
N LEU A 150 2.78 -17.13 41.22
CA LEU A 150 1.86 -16.72 42.28
C LEU A 150 0.67 -15.94 41.72
N LEU A 151 -0.23 -16.66 41.08
CA LEU A 151 -1.46 -16.12 40.50
C LEU A 151 -2.60 -16.15 41.53
N SER A 152 -3.57 -15.22 41.41
CA SER A 152 -4.79 -15.29 42.23
C SER A 152 -5.70 -16.42 41.75
N ASP A 153 -6.40 -17.08 42.67
CA ASP A 153 -7.34 -18.17 42.38
C ASP A 153 -8.49 -17.73 41.47
N GLU A 154 -8.81 -16.45 41.48
CA GLU A 154 -9.80 -15.81 40.64
C GLU A 154 -9.19 -14.58 39.97
N PHE A 155 -9.37 -14.44 38.67
CA PHE A 155 -8.74 -13.40 37.87
C PHE A 155 -9.77 -12.70 36.98
N SER A 156 -9.94 -11.38 37.20
CA SER A 156 -10.78 -10.52 36.33
C SER A 156 -9.85 -9.62 35.53
N PRO A 157 -9.45 -10.03 34.32
CA PRO A 157 -8.44 -9.30 33.57
C PRO A 157 -8.99 -8.03 32.91
N LYS A 158 -8.28 -6.91 33.09
CA LYS A 158 -8.31 -5.80 32.16
C LYS A 158 -7.24 -6.06 31.10
N ILE A 159 -7.66 -6.27 29.85
CA ILE A 159 -6.77 -6.60 28.73
C ILE A 159 -6.76 -5.40 27.78
N VAL A 160 -5.60 -4.73 27.66
CA VAL A 160 -5.42 -3.58 26.78
C VAL A 160 -4.29 -3.83 25.80
N PHE A 161 -4.60 -3.77 24.51
CA PHE A 161 -3.59 -3.78 23.45
C PHE A 161 -3.14 -2.35 23.13
N GLY A 162 -1.84 -2.17 22.85
CA GLY A 162 -1.26 -0.88 22.48
C GLY A 162 -1.17 0.10 23.65
N LYS A 163 -1.59 1.36 23.43
CA LYS A 163 -1.49 2.43 24.42
C LYS A 163 -2.37 2.16 25.66
N SER A 164 -1.82 2.39 26.84
CA SER A 164 -2.57 2.33 28.10
C SER A 164 -2.14 3.47 29.03
N ASP A 165 -2.72 3.56 30.24
CA ASP A 165 -2.41 4.60 31.22
C ASP A 165 -0.91 4.74 31.53
N HIS A 166 -0.15 3.66 31.41
CA HIS A 166 1.28 3.62 31.74
C HIS A 166 2.18 3.24 30.57
N ILE A 167 1.60 2.79 29.44
CA ILE A 167 2.33 2.34 28.25
C ILE A 167 2.04 3.27 27.10
N ILE A 168 3.09 3.89 26.61
CA ILE A 168 3.04 4.78 25.43
C ILE A 168 3.83 4.21 24.23
N ASP A 169 4.77 3.30 24.47
CA ASP A 169 5.59 2.68 23.42
C ASP A 169 4.80 1.60 22.68
N VAL A 170 3.98 2.03 21.74
CA VAL A 170 3.12 1.17 20.91
C VAL A 170 3.87 0.82 19.63
N PRO A 171 4.04 -0.48 19.31
CA PRO A 171 4.62 -0.87 18.02
C PRO A 171 3.60 -0.75 16.88
N GLU A 172 4.10 -0.63 15.65
CA GLU A 172 3.27 -0.67 14.44
C GLU A 172 2.94 -2.13 14.09
N ILE A 173 1.86 -2.61 14.65
CA ILE A 173 1.34 -3.98 14.47
C ILE A 173 -0.12 -3.94 14.03
N ALA A 174 -0.62 -5.08 13.61
CA ALA A 174 -2.06 -5.33 13.53
C ALA A 174 -2.41 -6.60 14.28
N ILE A 175 -3.66 -6.69 14.75
CA ILE A 175 -4.22 -7.88 15.38
C ILE A 175 -5.56 -8.24 14.75
N ASP A 176 -5.89 -9.53 14.73
CA ASP A 176 -7.21 -10.04 14.37
C ASP A 176 -7.59 -11.25 15.24
N LYS A 177 -8.87 -11.63 15.18
CA LYS A 177 -9.40 -12.86 15.81
C LYS A 177 -8.98 -13.01 17.26
N VAL A 178 -9.15 -11.95 18.05
CA VAL A 178 -8.88 -12.02 19.50
C VAL A 178 -9.89 -12.95 20.16
N ALA A 179 -9.39 -13.92 20.94
CA ALA A 179 -10.21 -14.83 21.72
C ALA A 179 -9.71 -14.92 23.15
N VAL A 180 -10.62 -14.89 24.11
CA VAL A 180 -10.35 -15.19 25.51
C VAL A 180 -11.13 -16.45 25.85
N ASN A 181 -10.39 -17.52 26.14
CA ASN A 181 -10.94 -18.86 26.39
C ASN A 181 -10.82 -19.21 27.86
N ALA A 182 -11.92 -19.68 28.43
CA ALA A 182 -12.01 -20.26 29.78
C ALA A 182 -13.13 -21.29 29.75
N ASP A 183 -13.99 -21.36 30.78
CA ASP A 183 -15.23 -22.17 30.75
C ASP A 183 -16.18 -21.75 29.62
N CYS A 184 -16.11 -20.49 29.20
CA CYS A 184 -16.73 -19.96 27.99
C CYS A 184 -15.70 -19.24 27.14
N THR A 185 -15.98 -19.06 25.86
CA THR A 185 -15.09 -18.38 24.91
C THR A 185 -15.71 -17.05 24.50
N TYR A 186 -14.93 -15.98 24.62
CA TYR A 186 -15.24 -14.65 24.09
C TYR A 186 -14.41 -14.47 22.81
N THR A 187 -15.06 -14.35 21.67
CA THR A 187 -14.37 -14.19 20.38
C THR A 187 -14.69 -12.83 19.79
N PHE A 188 -13.64 -12.06 19.48
CA PHE A 188 -13.70 -10.75 18.85
C PHE A 188 -13.05 -10.86 17.46
N PRO A 189 -13.85 -10.88 16.39
CA PRO A 189 -13.34 -11.00 15.02
C PRO A 189 -12.47 -9.82 14.60
N LEU A 190 -12.73 -8.63 15.15
CA LEU A 190 -12.18 -7.33 14.73
C LEU A 190 -12.49 -7.06 13.25
N ASP A 191 -13.74 -7.26 12.90
CA ASP A 191 -14.30 -7.10 11.56
C ASP A 191 -15.15 -5.85 11.41
N GLU A 192 -15.09 -4.94 12.37
CA GLU A 192 -15.69 -3.63 12.31
C GLU A 192 -15.11 -2.81 11.15
N ALA A 193 -15.96 -2.11 10.40
CA ALA A 193 -15.53 -1.28 9.29
C ALA A 193 -15.23 0.17 9.72
N ASP A 194 -15.78 0.62 10.84
CA ASP A 194 -15.60 1.96 11.40
C ASP A 194 -15.94 2.00 12.90
N GLY A 195 -15.77 3.19 13.50
CA GLY A 195 -16.11 3.45 14.91
C GLY A 195 -15.11 2.91 15.92
N GLU A 196 -15.42 3.12 17.19
CA GLU A 196 -14.57 2.78 18.34
C GLU A 196 -15.07 1.58 19.14
N SER A 197 -16.22 1.02 18.80
CA SER A 197 -16.87 -0.07 19.53
C SER A 197 -16.52 -1.41 18.93
N VAL A 198 -16.19 -2.39 19.78
CA VAL A 198 -15.88 -3.77 19.36
C VAL A 198 -16.92 -4.72 19.95
N CYS A 199 -17.53 -5.49 19.06
CA CYS A 199 -18.48 -6.53 19.42
C CYS A 199 -17.85 -7.92 19.40
N ASN A 200 -18.36 -8.81 20.24
CA ASN A 200 -18.02 -10.21 20.12
C ASN A 200 -18.75 -10.83 18.90
N ARG A 201 -18.45 -12.09 18.60
CA ARG A 201 -19.05 -12.81 17.46
C ARG A 201 -20.58 -12.89 17.51
N GLU A 202 -21.17 -12.79 18.68
CA GLU A 202 -22.63 -12.77 18.91
C GLU A 202 -23.23 -11.36 18.78
N GLY A 203 -22.41 -10.35 18.45
CA GLY A 203 -22.86 -8.95 18.31
C GLY A 203 -23.03 -8.20 19.63
N ILE A 204 -22.51 -8.73 20.73
CA ILE A 204 -22.57 -8.08 22.06
C ILE A 204 -21.37 -7.14 22.19
N LEU A 205 -21.63 -5.90 22.58
CA LEU A 205 -20.59 -4.89 22.81
C LEU A 205 -19.80 -5.19 24.08
N TYR A 206 -18.50 -5.35 23.94
CA TYR A 206 -17.54 -5.55 25.05
C TYR A 206 -16.38 -4.55 25.01
N GLY A 207 -15.79 -4.35 23.87
CA GLY A 207 -14.55 -3.64 23.72
C GLY A 207 -14.68 -2.20 23.25
N LYS A 208 -13.61 -1.42 23.50
CA LYS A 208 -13.47 -0.05 23.01
C LYS A 208 -12.08 0.14 22.41
N VAL A 209 -12.03 0.77 21.23
CA VAL A 209 -10.79 1.18 20.56
C VAL A 209 -10.69 2.70 20.57
N GLU A 210 -9.50 3.24 20.86
CA GLU A 210 -9.16 4.63 20.63
C GLU A 210 -8.25 4.73 19.40
N ASN A 211 -8.52 5.69 18.52
CA ASN A 211 -7.80 5.92 17.26
C ASN A 211 -7.66 4.66 16.39
N PRO A 212 -8.74 4.00 16.02
CA PRO A 212 -8.69 2.77 15.23
C PRO A 212 -8.17 3.01 13.80
N ILE A 213 -7.46 2.02 13.26
CA ILE A 213 -7.24 1.83 11.82
C ILE A 213 -7.78 0.46 11.46
N TRP A 214 -9.03 0.40 11.03
CA TRP A 214 -9.65 -0.84 10.58
C TRP A 214 -9.09 -1.27 9.24
N LEU A 215 -8.57 -2.50 9.17
CA LEU A 215 -7.98 -3.05 7.95
C LEU A 215 -9.08 -3.59 7.05
N ILE A 216 -9.62 -2.74 6.19
CA ILE A 216 -10.74 -3.08 5.32
C ILE A 216 -10.28 -3.91 4.12
N ASN A 217 -9.11 -3.59 3.57
CA ASN A 217 -8.54 -4.28 2.42
C ASN A 217 -7.01 -4.12 2.42
N GLU A 218 -6.27 -5.22 2.32
CA GLU A 218 -4.79 -5.19 2.27
C GLU A 218 -4.24 -4.33 1.12
N ALA A 219 -4.98 -4.20 0.02
CA ALA A 219 -4.59 -3.36 -1.09
C ALA A 219 -4.78 -1.84 -0.86
N CYS A 220 -5.24 -1.44 0.36
CA CYS A 220 -5.29 -0.05 0.81
C CYS A 220 -4.12 0.36 1.70
N HIS A 221 -3.47 -0.59 2.37
CA HIS A 221 -2.57 -0.30 3.48
C HIS A 221 -1.12 -0.65 3.14
N TRP A 222 -0.25 0.37 3.15
CA TRP A 222 1.18 0.16 2.97
C TRP A 222 1.78 -0.56 4.16
N ARG A 223 2.58 -1.58 3.89
CA ARG A 223 3.40 -2.27 4.88
C ARG A 223 4.84 -1.81 4.76
N LYS A 224 5.45 -1.36 5.87
CA LYS A 224 6.87 -1.06 5.92
C LYS A 224 7.65 -2.36 6.04
N GLU A 225 8.39 -2.70 5.00
CA GLU A 225 9.10 -3.98 4.86
C GLU A 225 10.47 -3.96 5.54
N GLY A 226 11.12 -2.80 5.53
CA GLY A 226 12.44 -2.64 6.08
C GLY A 226 12.97 -1.23 5.92
N GLY A 227 14.16 -1.00 6.46
CA GLY A 227 14.86 0.25 6.36
C GLY A 227 16.34 0.11 6.64
N PHE A 228 17.09 1.09 6.18
CA PHE A 228 18.52 1.21 6.40
C PHE A 228 18.84 2.65 6.74
N ALA A 229 19.95 2.86 7.43
CA ALA A 229 20.47 4.19 7.72
C ALA A 229 21.95 4.25 7.34
N SER A 230 22.38 5.42 6.85
CA SER A 230 23.76 5.73 6.56
C SER A 230 24.13 7.07 7.18
N ALA A 231 25.33 7.15 7.76
CA ALA A 231 25.91 8.42 8.24
C ALA A 231 26.61 9.20 7.13
N SER A 232 26.52 8.76 5.88
CA SER A 232 27.06 9.42 4.70
C SER A 232 26.06 9.36 3.55
N GLU A 233 26.34 10.13 2.49
CA GLU A 233 25.57 10.11 1.25
C GLU A 233 25.42 8.67 0.75
N ALA A 234 24.26 8.40 0.14
CA ALA A 234 23.91 7.06 -0.30
C ALA A 234 23.06 7.10 -1.57
N GLY A 235 23.11 6.02 -2.33
CA GLY A 235 22.28 5.77 -3.50
C GLY A 235 21.39 4.54 -3.30
N SER A 236 20.42 4.37 -4.18
CA SER A 236 19.54 3.20 -4.18
C SER A 236 19.24 2.72 -5.59
N CYS A 237 19.09 1.42 -5.76
CA CYS A 237 18.82 0.79 -7.05
C CYS A 237 17.91 -0.42 -6.89
N TYR A 238 17.04 -0.66 -7.86
CA TYR A 238 16.20 -1.85 -7.95
C TYR A 238 16.76 -2.82 -9.00
N ASN A 239 16.89 -4.07 -8.61
CA ASN A 239 17.23 -5.18 -9.49
C ASN A 239 16.01 -6.09 -9.67
N ALA A 240 15.32 -5.94 -10.79
CA ALA A 240 14.11 -6.71 -11.10
C ALA A 240 14.38 -8.22 -11.29
N ASP A 241 15.56 -8.58 -11.82
CA ASP A 241 15.90 -9.98 -12.12
C ASP A 241 16.08 -10.81 -10.85
N ARG A 242 16.66 -10.19 -9.80
CA ARG A 242 16.91 -10.83 -8.51
C ARG A 242 15.83 -10.54 -7.47
N ASN A 243 14.86 -9.67 -7.77
CA ASN A 243 13.90 -9.15 -6.80
C ASN A 243 14.57 -8.54 -5.56
N GLU A 244 15.57 -7.71 -5.79
CA GLU A 244 16.37 -7.10 -4.74
C GLU A 244 16.35 -5.57 -4.86
N ILE A 245 16.22 -4.88 -3.72
CA ILE A 245 16.44 -3.45 -3.60
C ILE A 245 17.80 -3.26 -2.93
N TYR A 246 18.65 -2.51 -3.60
CA TYR A 246 19.96 -2.13 -3.11
C TYR A 246 19.92 -0.72 -2.56
N TYR A 247 20.50 -0.54 -1.38
CA TYR A 247 20.83 0.74 -0.82
C TYR A 247 22.34 0.71 -0.50
N PHE A 248 23.09 1.72 -0.88
CA PHE A 248 24.52 1.70 -0.72
C PHE A 248 25.07 3.08 -0.42
N ASN A 249 26.04 3.13 0.46
CA ASN A 249 26.90 4.28 0.67
C ASN A 249 28.29 4.04 0.05
N ARG A 250 29.29 4.85 0.41
CA ARG A 250 30.62 4.66 -0.15
C ARG A 250 31.36 3.43 0.36
N ASP A 251 30.94 2.84 1.48
CA ASP A 251 31.65 1.77 2.18
C ASP A 251 30.93 0.42 2.11
N SER A 252 29.61 0.40 1.92
CA SER A 252 28.79 -0.81 2.09
C SER A 252 27.58 -0.84 1.16
N LEU A 253 27.20 -2.07 0.80
CA LEU A 253 25.95 -2.42 0.14
C LEU A 253 25.00 -3.05 1.14
N PHE A 254 23.79 -2.51 1.22
CA PHE A 254 22.66 -3.09 1.94
C PHE A 254 21.69 -3.66 0.91
N VAL A 255 21.25 -4.88 1.13
CA VAL A 255 20.35 -5.60 0.22
C VAL A 255 19.07 -5.95 0.95
N TYR A 256 17.93 -5.57 0.40
CA TYR A 256 16.62 -6.06 0.78
C TYR A 256 16.13 -7.03 -0.30
N ASN A 257 15.96 -8.30 0.07
CA ASN A 257 15.39 -9.31 -0.82
C ASN A 257 13.88 -9.30 -0.67
N MET A 258 13.16 -8.94 -1.74
CA MET A 258 11.70 -8.78 -1.70
C MET A 258 10.95 -10.10 -1.59
N GLU A 259 11.53 -11.24 -2.02
CA GLU A 259 10.87 -12.54 -1.94
C GLU A 259 10.88 -13.09 -0.51
N THR A 260 12.01 -12.91 0.19
CA THR A 260 12.22 -13.48 1.53
C THR A 260 11.97 -12.48 2.65
N GLY A 261 11.91 -11.17 2.34
CA GLY A 261 11.87 -10.09 3.32
C GLY A 261 13.18 -9.96 4.11
N SER A 262 14.24 -10.66 3.70
CA SER A 262 15.52 -10.63 4.41
C SER A 262 16.35 -9.42 4.02
N THR A 263 17.14 -8.93 4.98
CA THR A 263 18.11 -7.85 4.80
C THR A 263 19.51 -8.38 5.03
N SER A 264 20.47 -7.86 4.28
CA SER A 264 21.89 -8.15 4.49
C SER A 264 22.73 -6.90 4.24
N ALA A 265 23.89 -6.82 4.90
CA ALA A 265 24.87 -5.77 4.69
C ALA A 265 26.21 -6.39 4.31
N LYS A 266 26.88 -5.81 3.32
CA LYS A 266 28.17 -6.27 2.81
C LYS A 266 29.10 -5.08 2.65
N ALA A 267 30.31 -5.15 3.19
CA ALA A 267 31.32 -4.13 2.96
C ALA A 267 31.91 -4.27 1.56
N PHE A 268 32.22 -3.15 0.91
CA PHE A 268 32.95 -3.15 -0.35
C PHE A 268 34.43 -3.51 -0.14
N ALA A 269 35.04 -4.07 -1.15
CA ALA A 269 36.49 -4.31 -1.17
C ALA A 269 37.25 -2.98 -1.16
N GLU A 270 36.72 -1.97 -1.88
CA GLU A 270 37.22 -0.60 -1.95
C GLU A 270 36.06 0.36 -1.93
N ARG A 271 36.27 1.58 -1.43
CA ARG A 271 35.20 2.60 -1.36
C ARG A 271 34.64 2.94 -2.74
N CYS A 272 33.36 3.18 -2.81
CA CYS A 272 32.73 3.74 -4.01
C CYS A 272 33.47 5.04 -4.41
N PRO A 273 33.98 5.12 -5.64
CA PRO A 273 34.77 6.29 -6.08
C PRO A 273 33.89 7.50 -6.42
N VAL A 274 32.57 7.29 -6.67
CA VAL A 274 31.60 8.34 -6.98
C VAL A 274 31.12 8.99 -5.68
N LYS A 275 30.99 10.31 -5.69
CA LYS A 275 30.30 11.06 -4.64
C LYS A 275 28.83 10.77 -4.67
N LEU A 276 28.12 10.42 -3.83
CA LEU A 276 26.69 10.07 -3.89
C LEU A 276 25.77 11.24 -3.47
N PHE A 277 26.14 12.47 -3.78
CA PHE A 277 25.43 13.67 -3.33
C PHE A 277 24.10 13.89 -4.07
N LEU A 278 24.16 14.04 -5.42
CA LEU A 278 22.97 14.11 -6.28
C LEU A 278 22.96 12.92 -7.26
N ALA A 279 23.44 11.80 -6.77
CA ALA A 279 23.69 10.61 -7.55
C ALA A 279 22.40 9.93 -8.02
N GLY A 280 22.47 9.39 -9.22
CA GLY A 280 21.55 8.36 -9.70
C GLY A 280 22.22 7.00 -9.72
N SER A 281 21.43 5.97 -9.89
CA SER A 281 21.92 4.61 -10.05
C SER A 281 20.97 3.76 -10.87
N PHE A 282 21.52 2.74 -11.53
CA PHE A 282 20.76 1.75 -12.28
C PHE A 282 21.45 0.39 -12.24
N PHE A 283 20.71 -0.66 -12.48
CA PHE A 283 21.23 -2.00 -12.63
C PHE A 283 21.19 -2.39 -14.11
N ASP A 284 22.32 -2.85 -14.62
CA ASP A 284 22.41 -3.42 -15.97
C ASP A 284 22.42 -4.95 -15.88
N SER A 285 21.30 -5.54 -16.28
CA SER A 285 21.10 -7.00 -16.29
C SER A 285 22.05 -7.72 -17.23
N GLY A 286 22.52 -7.05 -18.29
CA GLY A 286 23.42 -7.66 -19.27
C GLY A 286 24.83 -7.92 -18.75
N SER A 287 25.36 -6.99 -17.95
CA SER A 287 26.66 -7.10 -17.30
C SER A 287 26.59 -7.56 -15.84
N GLU A 288 25.39 -7.71 -15.27
CA GLU A 288 25.14 -7.98 -13.84
C GLU A 288 25.84 -6.98 -12.89
N ARG A 289 25.88 -5.71 -13.29
CA ARG A 289 26.56 -4.66 -12.53
C ARG A 289 25.60 -3.57 -12.10
N LEU A 290 25.82 -3.05 -10.88
CA LEU A 290 25.18 -1.84 -10.42
C LEU A 290 26.02 -0.63 -10.80
N TYR A 291 25.43 0.32 -11.50
CA TYR A 291 26.07 1.59 -11.86
C TYR A 291 25.61 2.70 -10.92
N ALA A 292 26.57 3.49 -10.45
CA ALA A 292 26.32 4.75 -9.76
C ALA A 292 26.92 5.90 -10.60
N TYR A 293 26.19 6.99 -10.72
CA TYR A 293 26.66 8.18 -11.41
C TYR A 293 26.30 9.45 -10.64
N GLU A 294 27.14 10.47 -10.73
CA GLU A 294 26.96 11.77 -10.10
C GLU A 294 26.67 12.83 -11.17
N VAL A 295 25.76 13.75 -10.87
CA VAL A 295 25.47 14.88 -11.75
C VAL A 295 26.11 16.18 -11.25
N TYR A 296 26.56 16.21 -9.99
CA TYR A 296 27.24 17.36 -9.37
C TYR A 296 28.73 17.08 -9.22
N ALA A 297 29.57 17.99 -9.69
CA ALA A 297 31.02 17.89 -9.52
C ALA A 297 31.60 19.20 -9.04
N GLU A 298 32.34 19.16 -7.93
CA GLU A 298 33.03 20.31 -7.35
C GLU A 298 34.39 20.57 -8.00
N ASN A 299 35.15 19.51 -8.28
CA ASN A 299 36.61 19.60 -8.51
C ASN A 299 37.07 19.34 -9.96
N GLY A 300 36.32 19.81 -10.94
CA GLY A 300 36.78 19.73 -12.31
C GLY A 300 36.75 18.31 -12.91
N GLU A 301 37.55 18.05 -13.94
CA GLU A 301 37.54 16.80 -14.72
C GLU A 301 38.23 15.60 -14.01
N THR A 302 38.65 15.76 -12.77
CA THR A 302 39.41 14.75 -12.04
C THR A 302 38.57 13.84 -11.16
N GLU A 303 37.29 14.14 -10.97
CA GLU A 303 36.38 13.32 -10.16
C GLU A 303 35.73 12.22 -11.00
N PRO A 304 35.74 10.97 -10.52
CA PRO A 304 34.94 9.91 -11.14
C PRO A 304 33.44 10.27 -11.12
N MET A 305 32.87 10.29 -12.31
CA MET A 305 31.44 10.63 -12.48
C MET A 305 30.55 9.40 -12.59
N ILE A 306 31.09 8.28 -13.06
CA ILE A 306 30.37 7.02 -13.21
C ILE A 306 31.28 5.88 -12.78
N ALA A 307 30.73 5.00 -11.96
CA ALA A 307 31.39 3.74 -11.58
C ALA A 307 30.41 2.58 -11.57
N SER A 308 30.92 1.39 -11.77
CA SER A 308 30.12 0.15 -11.69
C SER A 308 30.63 -0.76 -10.58
N LEU A 309 29.71 -1.38 -9.87
CA LEU A 309 29.95 -2.36 -8.81
C LEU A 309 29.70 -3.77 -9.37
N ASP A 310 30.67 -4.63 -9.20
CA ASP A 310 30.49 -6.06 -9.37
C ASP A 310 29.88 -6.65 -8.09
N LEU A 311 28.68 -7.23 -8.19
CA LEU A 311 27.94 -7.74 -7.04
C LEU A 311 28.51 -9.04 -6.45
N GLN A 312 29.40 -9.75 -7.19
CA GLN A 312 30.03 -10.97 -6.71
C GLN A 312 31.28 -10.66 -5.90
N THR A 313 32.13 -9.77 -6.44
CA THR A 313 33.40 -9.41 -5.82
C THR A 313 33.32 -8.22 -4.89
N LEU A 314 32.21 -7.46 -4.93
CA LEU A 314 31.99 -6.21 -4.22
C LEU A 314 33.06 -5.14 -4.52
N SER A 315 33.58 -5.16 -5.75
CA SER A 315 34.63 -4.26 -6.23
C SER A 315 34.06 -3.22 -7.17
N TRP A 316 34.44 -1.96 -6.95
CA TRP A 316 34.09 -0.85 -7.82
C TRP A 316 35.13 -0.69 -8.96
N ARG A 317 34.62 -0.30 -10.12
CA ARG A 317 35.42 0.11 -11.27
C ARG A 317 34.97 1.48 -11.75
N VAL A 318 35.89 2.42 -11.92
CA VAL A 318 35.57 3.72 -12.55
C VAL A 318 35.31 3.49 -14.03
N GLU A 319 34.15 3.90 -14.50
CA GLU A 319 33.76 3.78 -15.91
C GLU A 319 33.98 5.09 -16.66
N SER A 320 33.81 6.24 -15.99
CA SER A 320 33.89 7.52 -16.67
C SER A 320 34.18 8.69 -15.73
N TYR A 321 34.93 9.66 -16.28
CA TYR A 321 35.10 11.01 -15.74
C TYR A 321 34.27 12.04 -16.54
N SER A 322 33.55 11.59 -17.58
CA SER A 322 32.75 12.44 -18.46
C SER A 322 31.55 13.03 -17.73
N ARG A 323 31.36 14.31 -17.88
CA ARG A 323 30.27 15.07 -17.25
C ARG A 323 29.15 15.34 -18.23
N LEU A 324 27.95 15.47 -17.67
CA LEU A 324 26.88 16.18 -18.35
C LEU A 324 27.21 17.69 -18.39
N ASN A 325 26.81 18.38 -19.46
CA ASN A 325 27.03 19.82 -19.60
C ASN A 325 26.32 20.66 -18.55
N MET A 326 25.35 20.08 -17.85
CA MET A 326 24.51 20.67 -16.80
C MET A 326 24.39 19.69 -15.63
N GLN A 327 24.19 20.23 -14.43
CA GLN A 327 23.90 19.45 -13.22
C GLN A 327 22.46 18.96 -13.20
N LEU A 328 22.06 18.10 -14.01
CA LEU A 328 20.67 17.68 -14.22
C LEU A 328 20.04 16.92 -13.02
N HIS A 329 20.02 17.53 -11.82
CA HIS A 329 19.36 16.91 -10.68
C HIS A 329 17.84 16.83 -10.86
N HIS A 330 17.18 15.89 -10.18
CA HIS A 330 15.76 15.58 -10.31
C HIS A 330 15.31 15.31 -11.76
N HIS A 331 16.20 14.73 -12.56
CA HIS A 331 15.83 14.11 -13.84
C HIS A 331 15.02 12.85 -13.58
N CYS A 332 14.21 12.42 -14.54
CA CYS A 332 13.67 11.07 -14.55
C CYS A 332 14.53 10.15 -15.43
N SER A 333 14.35 8.85 -15.28
CA SER A 333 15.18 7.86 -15.97
C SER A 333 14.40 6.62 -16.37
N TYR A 334 14.90 5.92 -17.37
CA TYR A 334 14.39 4.62 -17.78
C TYR A 334 15.51 3.79 -18.42
N TYR A 335 15.30 2.48 -18.45
CA TYR A 335 16.15 1.57 -19.18
C TYR A 335 15.47 1.17 -20.50
N ASP A 336 16.12 1.49 -21.63
CA ASP A 336 15.68 1.06 -22.96
C ASP A 336 16.16 -0.39 -23.19
N ALA A 337 15.25 -1.34 -23.03
CA ALA A 337 15.58 -2.76 -23.15
C ALA A 337 15.96 -3.18 -24.58
N VAL A 338 15.46 -2.48 -25.61
CA VAL A 338 15.78 -2.76 -27.03
C VAL A 338 17.20 -2.32 -27.36
N ARG A 339 17.56 -1.09 -26.97
CA ARG A 339 18.90 -0.53 -27.19
C ARG A 339 19.88 -0.93 -26.11
N LYS A 340 19.42 -1.50 -25.00
CA LYS A 340 20.21 -1.85 -23.82
C LYS A 340 20.97 -0.63 -23.26
N ARG A 341 20.27 0.49 -23.15
CA ARG A 341 20.86 1.76 -22.68
C ARG A 341 20.03 2.38 -21.57
N TYR A 342 20.73 2.85 -20.56
CA TYR A 342 20.14 3.68 -19.53
C TYR A 342 20.02 5.12 -20.04
N THR A 343 18.85 5.71 -19.88
CA THR A 343 18.53 7.03 -20.39
C THR A 343 17.95 7.89 -19.29
N ILE A 344 18.39 9.15 -19.20
CA ILE A 344 17.83 10.18 -18.34
C ILE A 344 17.16 11.26 -19.19
N PHE A 345 16.13 11.87 -18.64
CA PHE A 345 15.40 12.95 -19.29
C PHE A 345 15.19 14.14 -18.34
N GLY A 346 15.36 15.35 -18.85
CA GLY A 346 15.06 16.57 -18.13
C GLY A 346 16.11 16.87 -17.05
N GLY A 347 15.64 17.41 -15.94
CA GLY A 347 16.49 17.82 -14.82
C GLY A 347 16.76 19.32 -14.80
N PHE A 348 17.31 19.78 -13.68
CA PHE A 348 17.65 21.18 -13.43
C PHE A 348 19.11 21.31 -13.00
N GLY A 349 19.74 22.38 -13.44
CA GLY A 349 21.07 22.76 -12.99
C GLY A 349 21.58 24.00 -13.69
N ASN A 350 22.51 24.71 -13.06
CA ASN A 350 23.11 25.94 -13.60
C ASN A 350 22.06 26.97 -14.04
N MET A 351 20.95 27.10 -13.30
CA MET A 351 19.82 28.01 -13.59
C MET A 351 18.97 27.62 -14.80
N TYR A 352 19.10 26.40 -15.35
CA TYR A 352 18.34 25.96 -16.52
C TYR A 352 17.62 24.64 -16.27
N TYR A 353 16.39 24.52 -16.81
CA TYR A 353 15.66 23.28 -16.96
C TYR A 353 16.02 22.63 -18.30
N SER A 354 16.10 21.31 -18.33
CA SER A 354 16.42 20.56 -19.54
C SER A 354 15.17 19.86 -20.10
N ASN A 355 15.14 19.69 -21.44
CA ASN A 355 14.21 18.82 -22.15
C ASN A 355 14.95 17.79 -23.03
N LYS A 356 16.20 17.53 -22.71
CA LYS A 356 17.04 16.61 -23.49
C LYS A 356 17.03 15.23 -22.87
N PHE A 357 17.18 14.24 -23.74
CA PHE A 357 17.45 12.86 -23.38
C PHE A 357 18.95 12.59 -23.50
N TYR A 358 19.53 12.03 -22.45
CA TYR A 358 20.94 11.61 -22.42
C TYR A 358 21.01 10.13 -22.18
N MET A 359 21.66 9.41 -23.10
CA MET A 359 21.87 7.96 -23.05
C MET A 359 23.29 7.67 -22.59
N PHE A 360 23.45 6.74 -21.65
CA PHE A 360 24.77 6.30 -21.26
C PHE A 360 25.28 5.22 -22.23
N ASN A 361 26.42 5.48 -22.84
CA ASN A 361 27.15 4.52 -23.65
C ASN A 361 28.23 3.86 -22.77
N ALA A 362 27.98 2.62 -22.33
CA ALA A 362 28.88 1.90 -21.44
C ALA A 362 30.21 1.48 -22.12
N GLU A 363 30.22 1.33 -23.45
CA GLU A 363 31.42 0.97 -24.21
C GLU A 363 32.41 2.15 -24.29
N GLU A 364 31.87 3.36 -24.50
CA GLU A 364 32.67 4.58 -24.63
C GLU A 364 32.81 5.34 -23.30
N GLY A 365 32.11 4.93 -22.26
CA GLY A 365 32.13 5.54 -20.94
C GLY A 365 31.63 7.00 -20.93
N ARG A 366 30.68 7.35 -21.75
CA ARG A 366 30.17 8.75 -21.87
C ARG A 366 28.66 8.85 -22.08
N TRP A 367 28.14 10.02 -21.78
CA TRP A 367 26.77 10.39 -22.10
C TRP A 367 26.68 10.90 -23.55
N GLU A 368 25.68 10.39 -24.26
CA GLU A 368 25.31 10.82 -25.60
C GLU A 368 23.96 11.50 -25.57
N THR A 369 23.80 12.62 -26.25
CA THR A 369 22.50 13.26 -26.40
C THR A 369 21.71 12.54 -27.48
N GLN A 370 20.47 12.19 -27.20
CA GLN A 370 19.57 11.65 -28.22
C GLN A 370 19.37 12.69 -29.32
N GLY A 371 19.30 12.24 -30.57
CA GLY A 371 19.06 13.10 -31.72
C GLY A 371 17.74 13.88 -31.64
N SER A 372 17.53 14.79 -32.57
CA SER A 372 16.32 15.62 -32.61
C SER A 372 15.05 14.77 -32.66
N LEU A 373 14.13 15.07 -31.76
CA LEU A 373 12.78 14.48 -31.74
C LEU A 373 11.85 15.37 -32.59
N SER A 374 10.99 14.73 -33.35
CA SER A 374 9.89 15.38 -34.08
C SER A 374 8.62 15.44 -33.25
N GLY A 375 7.59 16.14 -33.71
CA GLY A 375 6.27 16.16 -33.09
C GLY A 375 6.08 17.31 -32.10
N ASP A 376 5.39 17.05 -30.98
CA ASP A 376 5.01 18.07 -30.03
C ASP A 376 6.19 18.54 -29.19
N PHE A 377 6.15 19.81 -28.77
CA PHE A 377 7.17 20.41 -27.93
C PHE A 377 7.05 19.92 -26.49
N LEU A 378 8.05 19.19 -26.03
CA LEU A 378 8.18 18.74 -24.64
C LEU A 378 8.92 19.81 -23.85
N CYS A 379 8.20 20.55 -22.98
CA CYS A 379 8.77 21.64 -22.18
C CYS A 379 9.94 21.20 -21.32
N PRO A 380 11.00 22.02 -21.21
CA PRO A 380 12.07 21.84 -20.24
C PRO A 380 11.52 21.73 -18.82
N ARG A 381 11.95 20.68 -18.09
CA ARG A 381 11.37 20.32 -16.79
C ARG A 381 12.29 19.48 -15.91
N TYR A 382 11.99 19.50 -14.63
CA TYR A 382 12.56 18.61 -13.62
C TYR A 382 11.46 18.10 -12.69
N PHE A 383 11.74 17.16 -11.81
CA PHE A 383 10.75 16.45 -11.02
C PHE A 383 9.65 15.78 -11.87
N SER A 384 9.97 15.36 -13.07
CA SER A 384 9.06 14.56 -13.90
C SER A 384 9.23 13.08 -13.62
N SER A 385 8.22 12.31 -14.01
CA SER A 385 8.21 10.85 -13.93
C SER A 385 8.35 10.24 -15.31
N ALA A 386 9.08 9.12 -15.42
CA ALA A 386 9.18 8.36 -16.66
C ALA A 386 8.77 6.90 -16.46
N GLY A 387 8.12 6.34 -17.48
CA GLY A 387 7.79 4.92 -17.58
C GLY A 387 8.07 4.39 -18.97
N TYR A 388 8.86 3.31 -19.07
CA TYR A 388 9.14 2.65 -20.34
C TYR A 388 8.21 1.47 -20.53
N LEU A 389 7.65 1.37 -21.75
CA LEU A 389 6.78 0.27 -22.16
C LEU A 389 7.42 -0.47 -23.33
N ASP A 390 7.98 -1.64 -23.05
CA ASP A 390 8.77 -2.45 -23.99
C ASP A 390 7.99 -2.85 -25.24
N ARG A 391 6.75 -3.30 -25.06
CA ARG A 391 5.91 -3.84 -26.16
C ARG A 391 5.69 -2.88 -27.33
N ASN A 392 5.76 -1.57 -27.12
CA ASN A 392 5.60 -0.55 -28.17
C ASN A 392 6.80 0.37 -28.29
N HIS A 393 7.92 0.03 -27.62
CA HIS A 393 9.18 0.77 -27.60
C HIS A 393 8.96 2.28 -27.39
N SER A 394 8.16 2.61 -26.38
CA SER A 394 7.81 3.99 -26.05
C SER A 394 8.15 4.32 -24.61
N VAL A 395 8.52 5.58 -24.37
CA VAL A 395 8.61 6.12 -23.01
C VAL A 395 7.50 7.15 -22.81
N TYR A 396 6.88 7.10 -21.63
CA TYR A 396 5.89 8.07 -21.21
C TYR A 396 6.55 9.02 -20.21
N VAL A 397 6.33 10.32 -20.37
CA VAL A 397 6.84 11.38 -19.49
C VAL A 397 5.66 12.12 -18.90
N PHE A 398 5.57 12.16 -17.57
CA PHE A 398 4.46 12.77 -16.84
C PHE A 398 4.92 13.85 -15.89
N GLY A 399 4.23 15.00 -15.93
CA GLY A 399 4.27 16.04 -14.91
C GLY A 399 5.63 16.71 -14.72
N GLY A 400 5.89 17.16 -13.50
CA GLY A 400 7.07 17.91 -13.13
C GLY A 400 6.84 19.42 -13.11
N MET A 401 7.91 20.19 -13.11
CA MET A 401 7.84 21.65 -13.15
C MET A 401 8.98 22.26 -13.97
N GLY A 402 8.74 23.44 -14.51
CA GLY A 402 9.68 24.15 -15.39
C GLY A 402 8.98 25.26 -16.18
N ASN A 403 9.51 25.59 -17.35
CA ASN A 403 8.91 26.56 -18.26
C ASN A 403 9.37 26.33 -19.71
N GLU A 404 8.74 27.02 -20.64
CA GLU A 404 8.99 26.87 -22.08
C GLU A 404 10.38 27.34 -22.52
N SER A 405 10.94 28.36 -21.85
CA SER A 405 12.26 28.91 -22.18
C SER A 405 13.42 28.02 -21.66
N GLY A 406 13.16 27.21 -20.66
CA GLY A 406 14.19 26.48 -19.90
C GLY A 406 14.95 27.35 -18.91
N ASP A 407 14.76 28.65 -18.86
CA ASP A 407 15.48 29.56 -17.97
C ASP A 407 14.74 29.74 -16.64
N GLN A 408 15.42 29.50 -15.51
CA GLN A 408 14.86 29.67 -14.18
C GLN A 408 14.41 31.10 -13.88
N VAL A 409 15.06 32.10 -14.44
CA VAL A 409 14.74 33.52 -14.20
C VAL A 409 13.31 33.88 -14.66
N VAL A 410 12.79 33.17 -15.65
CA VAL A 410 11.40 33.32 -16.13
C VAL A 410 10.37 32.76 -15.11
N GLY A 411 10.81 32.01 -14.11
CA GLY A 411 9.95 31.33 -13.16
C GLY A 411 9.64 29.89 -13.55
N ARG A 412 8.71 29.28 -12.83
CA ARG A 412 8.32 27.89 -13.07
C ARG A 412 6.81 27.71 -12.91
N ARG A 413 6.26 26.71 -13.60
CA ARG A 413 4.90 26.21 -13.40
C ARG A 413 4.91 24.70 -13.19
N TYR A 414 3.89 24.19 -12.55
CA TYR A 414 3.67 22.75 -12.38
C TYR A 414 2.97 22.21 -13.61
N PHE A 415 3.46 21.09 -14.12
CA PHE A 415 2.88 20.39 -15.25
C PHE A 415 2.08 19.19 -14.75
N HIS A 416 0.89 19.01 -15.31
CA HIS A 416 0.05 17.83 -15.13
C HIS A 416 -0.34 17.32 -16.50
N ASP A 417 0.65 17.06 -17.31
CA ASP A 417 0.56 16.64 -18.71
C ASP A 417 1.25 15.29 -18.92
N LEU A 418 0.80 14.54 -19.91
CA LEU A 418 1.39 13.29 -20.32
C LEU A 418 1.84 13.36 -21.76
N TYR A 419 3.08 12.95 -21.98
CA TYR A 419 3.67 12.78 -23.29
C TYR A 419 4.04 11.32 -23.53
N LYS A 420 3.83 10.87 -24.77
CA LYS A 420 4.38 9.62 -25.30
C LYS A 420 5.52 9.96 -26.24
N VAL A 421 6.66 9.34 -26.06
CA VAL A 421 7.82 9.42 -26.94
C VAL A 421 8.02 8.05 -27.59
N ASP A 422 7.75 7.97 -28.89
CA ASP A 422 8.04 6.81 -29.71
C ASP A 422 9.55 6.79 -30.01
N LEU A 423 10.25 5.78 -29.51
CA LEU A 423 11.69 5.67 -29.65
C LEU A 423 12.13 5.06 -31.00
N GLN A 424 11.23 4.47 -31.77
CA GLN A 424 11.50 3.99 -33.15
C GLN A 424 11.38 5.14 -34.14
N GLU A 425 10.27 5.88 -34.07
CA GLU A 425 10.00 7.01 -34.96
C GLU A 425 10.66 8.30 -34.52
N MET A 426 11.24 8.35 -33.31
CA MET A 426 11.83 9.53 -32.71
C MET A 426 10.83 10.69 -32.65
N ARG A 427 9.61 10.39 -32.19
CA ARG A 427 8.49 11.32 -32.22
C ARG A 427 7.87 11.49 -30.84
N VAL A 428 7.63 12.75 -30.47
CA VAL A 428 6.91 13.16 -29.26
C VAL A 428 5.45 13.44 -29.60
N GLN A 429 4.55 12.92 -28.79
CA GLN A 429 3.13 13.20 -28.83
C GLN A 429 2.65 13.62 -27.46
N LYS A 430 2.03 14.80 -27.34
CA LYS A 430 1.31 15.21 -26.13
C LYS A 430 -0.05 14.51 -26.12
N LEU A 431 -0.31 13.69 -25.11
CA LEU A 431 -1.58 12.96 -25.01
C LEU A 431 -2.66 13.85 -24.39
N TRP A 432 -2.35 14.53 -23.30
CA TRP A 432 -3.25 15.43 -22.62
C TRP A 432 -2.52 16.40 -21.68
N ASP A 433 -3.25 17.40 -21.17
CA ASP A 433 -2.80 18.38 -20.20
C ASP A 433 -3.98 18.78 -19.31
N ILE A 434 -3.92 18.44 -18.03
CA ILE A 434 -4.94 18.72 -17.03
C ILE A 434 -4.44 19.74 -15.98
N SER A 435 -3.42 20.55 -16.31
CA SER A 435 -2.74 21.44 -15.35
C SER A 435 -3.66 22.50 -14.73
N GLU A 436 -4.75 22.87 -15.40
CA GLU A 436 -5.68 23.87 -14.90
C GLU A 436 -6.41 23.37 -13.64
N GLY A 437 -6.35 24.15 -12.56
CA GLY A 437 -7.01 23.83 -11.30
C GLY A 437 -6.36 22.72 -10.45
N GLN A 438 -5.22 22.18 -10.89
CA GLN A 438 -4.51 21.16 -10.14
C GLN A 438 -3.64 21.77 -9.01
N PRO A 439 -3.43 21.03 -7.89
CA PRO A 439 -2.55 21.47 -6.81
C PRO A 439 -1.08 21.47 -7.24
N ASN A 440 -0.26 22.25 -6.53
CA ASN A 440 1.19 22.29 -6.73
C ASN A 440 1.85 21.04 -6.16
N VAL A 441 1.90 19.99 -6.94
CA VAL A 441 2.51 18.71 -6.59
C VAL A 441 3.33 18.17 -7.76
N VAL A 442 4.37 17.43 -7.43
CA VAL A 442 5.26 16.80 -8.41
C VAL A 442 5.20 15.28 -8.30
N PRO A 443 5.43 14.53 -9.38
CA PRO A 443 5.58 13.09 -9.31
C PRO A 443 6.99 12.70 -8.83
N VAL A 444 7.12 11.47 -8.31
CA VAL A 444 8.42 10.81 -8.15
C VAL A 444 9.00 10.41 -9.50
N GLN A 445 10.29 10.05 -9.55
CA GLN A 445 11.01 9.79 -10.80
C GLN A 445 10.41 8.66 -11.65
N ASP A 446 9.86 7.63 -11.00
CA ASP A 446 9.38 6.44 -11.69
C ASP A 446 7.85 6.40 -11.73
N MET A 447 7.31 5.98 -12.86
CA MET A 447 5.91 5.55 -12.97
C MET A 447 5.85 4.08 -13.38
N VAL A 448 4.85 3.39 -12.88
CA VAL A 448 4.55 2.01 -13.26
C VAL A 448 3.49 2.06 -14.36
N ILE A 449 3.89 1.78 -15.59
CA ILE A 449 3.01 1.65 -16.74
C ILE A 449 3.05 0.20 -17.24
N LEU A 450 1.91 -0.50 -17.12
CA LEU A 450 1.81 -1.92 -17.48
C LEU A 450 1.14 -2.13 -18.84
N ASN A 451 0.39 -1.12 -19.28
CA ASN A 451 -0.34 -1.13 -20.54
C ASN A 451 -0.63 0.29 -21.02
N ASP A 452 -1.19 0.44 -22.22
CA ASP A 452 -1.51 1.74 -22.81
C ASP A 452 -2.79 2.38 -22.25
N SER A 453 -3.42 1.81 -21.20
CA SER A 453 -4.68 2.32 -20.66
C SER A 453 -4.50 3.12 -19.37
N CYS A 454 -3.55 2.74 -18.51
CA CYS A 454 -3.32 3.44 -17.25
C CYS A 454 -1.88 3.29 -16.75
N PHE A 455 -1.50 4.22 -15.89
CA PHE A 455 -0.24 4.18 -15.15
C PHE A 455 -0.44 4.57 -13.69
N TYR A 456 0.51 4.16 -12.86
CA TYR A 456 0.55 4.45 -11.43
C TYR A 456 1.75 5.33 -11.13
N VAL A 457 1.58 6.33 -10.28
CA VAL A 457 2.65 7.26 -9.89
C VAL A 457 2.39 7.82 -8.49
N LEU A 458 3.45 8.01 -7.71
CA LEU A 458 3.39 8.74 -6.46
C LEU A 458 3.55 10.24 -6.72
N ARG A 459 2.78 11.08 -5.99
CA ARG A 459 2.87 12.54 -6.07
C ARG A 459 2.92 13.15 -4.68
N TYR A 460 3.61 14.27 -4.54
CA TYR A 460 3.73 15.01 -3.30
C TYR A 460 4.01 16.50 -3.54
N PRO A 461 3.71 17.40 -2.56
CA PRO A 461 4.10 18.80 -2.61
C PRO A 461 5.58 18.93 -2.20
N GLU A 462 6.48 19.18 -3.14
CA GLU A 462 7.93 19.23 -2.92
C GLU A 462 8.36 20.42 -2.05
N SER A 463 7.52 21.45 -1.95
CA SER A 463 7.77 22.65 -1.16
C SER A 463 7.35 22.55 0.31
N VAL A 464 6.79 21.40 0.73
CA VAL A 464 6.32 21.14 2.10
C VAL A 464 7.21 20.11 2.75
N SER A 465 7.92 20.50 3.83
CA SER A 465 8.91 19.63 4.47
C SER A 465 8.31 18.35 5.04
N ASN A 466 7.23 18.45 5.81
CA ASN A 466 6.50 17.29 6.32
C ASN A 466 5.28 17.07 5.41
N SER A 467 5.40 16.19 4.46
CA SER A 467 4.38 15.93 3.47
C SER A 467 4.07 14.44 3.32
N PHE A 468 3.23 14.13 2.34
CA PHE A 468 2.74 12.78 2.11
C PHE A 468 2.84 12.43 0.63
N LEU A 469 3.34 11.23 0.35
CA LEU A 469 3.26 10.59 -0.95
C LEU A 469 1.87 9.97 -1.10
N HIS A 470 1.15 10.37 -2.12
CA HIS A 470 -0.13 9.77 -2.51
C HIS A 470 0.03 8.99 -3.81
N LEU A 471 -0.52 7.78 -3.84
CA LEU A 471 -0.52 6.94 -5.04
C LEU A 471 -1.71 7.32 -5.93
N TYR A 472 -1.42 7.66 -7.17
CA TYR A 472 -2.40 7.96 -8.21
C TYR A 472 -2.39 6.88 -9.28
N ARG A 473 -3.58 6.54 -9.78
CA ARG A 473 -3.76 5.81 -11.02
C ARG A 473 -4.38 6.76 -12.03
N PHE A 474 -3.66 7.04 -13.10
CA PHE A 474 -4.12 7.89 -14.21
C PHE A 474 -4.56 7.05 -15.41
N SER A 475 -5.56 7.53 -16.13
CA SER A 475 -5.88 7.10 -17.48
C SER A 475 -4.86 7.69 -18.48
N VAL A 476 -4.35 6.86 -19.38
CA VAL A 476 -3.47 7.32 -20.46
C VAL A 476 -4.25 8.08 -21.53
N GLU A 477 -5.55 7.81 -21.67
CA GLU A 477 -6.41 8.37 -22.70
C GLU A 477 -6.78 9.84 -22.43
N ASP A 478 -7.20 10.15 -21.21
CA ASP A 478 -7.83 11.44 -20.89
C ASP A 478 -7.28 12.13 -19.62
N GLY A 479 -6.36 11.50 -18.91
CA GLY A 479 -5.79 12.05 -17.66
C GLY A 479 -6.72 11.99 -16.45
N SER A 480 -7.88 11.37 -16.54
CA SER A 480 -8.71 11.10 -15.36
C SER A 480 -7.96 10.22 -14.36
N PHE A 481 -8.17 10.46 -13.06
CA PHE A 481 -7.38 9.78 -12.06
C PHE A 481 -8.17 9.39 -10.80
N HIS A 482 -7.61 8.44 -10.05
CA HIS A 482 -8.05 8.04 -8.73
C HIS A 482 -6.85 8.03 -7.77
N ILE A 483 -7.08 8.44 -6.52
CA ILE A 483 -6.12 8.28 -5.43
C ILE A 483 -6.37 6.89 -4.81
N LEU A 484 -5.30 6.14 -4.59
CA LEU A 484 -5.35 4.74 -4.18
C LEU A 484 -4.52 4.53 -2.91
N GLY A 485 -5.00 3.66 -2.06
CA GLY A 485 -4.33 3.34 -0.80
C GLY A 485 -4.26 4.51 0.18
N GLU A 486 -3.62 4.27 1.30
CA GLU A 486 -3.23 5.30 2.25
C GLU A 486 -1.99 6.05 1.77
N SER A 487 -1.68 7.20 2.37
CA SER A 487 -0.48 7.96 2.06
C SER A 487 0.74 7.44 2.85
N ILE A 488 1.94 7.70 2.32
CA ILE A 488 3.21 7.46 3.02
C ILE A 488 3.78 8.82 3.43
N SER A 489 4.14 9.00 4.71
CA SER A 489 4.83 10.21 5.18
C SER A 489 6.19 10.34 4.52
N ILE A 490 6.59 11.57 4.17
CA ILE A 490 7.91 11.91 3.64
C ILE A 490 8.37 13.26 4.18
N TYR A 491 9.63 13.31 4.62
CA TYR A 491 10.30 14.56 4.96
C TYR A 491 11.16 15.01 3.78
N SER A 492 10.77 16.10 3.11
CA SER A 492 11.25 16.46 1.78
C SER A 492 11.84 17.87 1.67
N ASP A 493 12.42 18.43 2.73
CA ASP A 493 13.04 19.76 2.70
C ASP A 493 14.48 19.78 2.12
N LYS A 494 15.06 18.62 1.87
CA LYS A 494 16.40 18.48 1.34
C LYS A 494 16.41 18.05 -0.13
N ILE A 495 17.31 18.64 -0.90
CA ILE A 495 17.47 18.35 -2.34
C ILE A 495 17.83 16.88 -2.63
N THR A 496 18.39 16.19 -1.64
CA THR A 496 18.78 14.78 -1.75
C THR A 496 17.67 13.81 -1.39
N THR A 497 16.54 14.32 -0.86
CA THR A 497 15.36 13.49 -0.58
C THR A 497 14.72 13.01 -1.88
N ASN A 498 14.46 11.71 -1.96
CA ASN A 498 13.79 11.13 -3.11
C ASN A 498 12.91 9.93 -2.72
N ALA A 499 11.99 9.61 -3.62
CA ALA A 499 11.19 8.39 -3.52
C ALA A 499 11.06 7.76 -4.90
N ARG A 500 10.91 6.44 -4.94
CA ARG A 500 10.79 5.67 -6.17
C ARG A 500 9.68 4.65 -6.07
N LEU A 501 9.05 4.32 -7.18
CA LEU A 501 7.94 3.38 -7.28
C LEU A 501 8.30 2.24 -8.23
N TYR A 502 8.13 0.99 -7.78
CA TYR A 502 8.41 -0.21 -8.56
C TYR A 502 7.22 -1.17 -8.54
N TYR A 503 7.10 -1.97 -9.56
CA TYR A 503 6.14 -3.07 -9.62
C TYR A 503 6.87 -4.42 -9.66
N ASN A 504 6.52 -5.29 -8.74
CA ASN A 504 7.00 -6.66 -8.73
C ASN A 504 5.88 -7.59 -9.20
N GLU A 505 6.00 -8.08 -10.43
CA GLU A 505 5.00 -8.94 -11.05
C GLU A 505 4.87 -10.30 -10.33
N ARG A 506 6.00 -10.89 -9.87
CA ARG A 506 6.02 -12.20 -9.22
C ARG A 506 5.22 -12.22 -7.93
N GLN A 507 5.25 -11.12 -7.19
CA GLN A 507 4.53 -10.98 -5.92
C GLN A 507 3.20 -10.26 -6.06
N SER A 508 2.90 -9.71 -7.23
CA SER A 508 1.75 -8.84 -7.46
C SER A 508 1.70 -7.70 -6.42
N ARG A 509 2.82 -6.97 -6.27
CA ARG A 509 2.94 -5.87 -5.32
C ARG A 509 3.61 -4.65 -5.93
N LEU A 510 3.16 -3.48 -5.49
CA LEU A 510 3.92 -2.25 -5.64
C LEU A 510 4.91 -2.14 -4.48
N PHE A 511 6.11 -1.65 -4.77
CA PHE A 511 7.12 -1.29 -3.78
C PHE A 511 7.45 0.18 -3.91
N VAL A 512 7.60 0.82 -2.77
CA VAL A 512 8.04 2.21 -2.68
C VAL A 512 9.30 2.26 -1.84
N THR A 513 10.30 2.96 -2.36
CA THR A 513 11.47 3.32 -1.58
C THR A 513 11.42 4.81 -1.28
N VAL A 514 11.71 5.18 -0.04
CA VAL A 514 11.80 6.57 0.40
C VAL A 514 13.17 6.78 1.02
N GLN A 515 13.93 7.72 0.46
CA GLN A 515 15.22 8.15 0.99
C GLN A 515 15.09 9.56 1.52
N GLU A 516 15.26 9.73 2.83
CA GLU A 516 15.16 11.00 3.54
C GLU A 516 16.54 11.40 4.06
N THR A 517 16.85 12.67 3.98
CA THR A 517 18.11 13.23 4.45
C THR A 517 17.83 14.33 5.44
N SER A 518 18.41 14.26 6.65
CA SER A 518 18.16 15.24 7.72
C SER A 518 19.17 16.38 7.76
N ASP A 519 20.40 16.14 7.34
CA ASP A 519 21.55 17.04 7.48
C ASP A 519 22.40 17.19 6.20
N ASP A 520 21.85 16.82 5.03
CA ASP A 520 22.49 16.78 3.72
C ASP A 520 23.60 15.72 3.59
N VAL A 521 23.88 14.93 4.60
CA VAL A 521 24.92 13.90 4.62
C VAL A 521 24.34 12.53 5.00
N SER A 522 23.72 12.47 6.19
CA SER A 522 23.12 11.22 6.66
C SER A 522 21.76 10.99 6.04
N SER A 523 21.46 9.74 5.69
CA SER A 523 20.20 9.38 5.09
C SER A 523 19.53 8.18 5.76
N ARG A 524 18.20 8.19 5.77
CA ARG A 524 17.34 7.07 6.13
C ARG A 524 16.66 6.56 4.87
N PHE A 525 16.68 5.27 4.69
CA PHE A 525 16.03 4.60 3.58
C PHE A 525 14.95 3.65 4.10
N SER A 526 13.75 3.76 3.57
CA SER A 526 12.60 2.93 3.95
C SER A 526 12.03 2.24 2.72
N VAL A 527 11.60 0.99 2.90
CA VAL A 527 10.94 0.19 1.86
C VAL A 527 9.52 -0.13 2.30
N TYR A 528 8.56 0.17 1.45
CA TYR A 528 7.14 -0.11 1.65
C TYR A 528 6.60 -1.00 0.54
N SER A 529 5.61 -1.84 0.85
CA SER A 529 4.89 -2.63 -0.14
C SER A 529 3.38 -2.46 -0.04
N LEU A 530 2.68 -2.58 -1.17
CA LEU A 530 1.22 -2.56 -1.26
C LEU A 530 0.76 -3.65 -2.22
N LEU A 531 -0.28 -4.38 -1.85
CA LEU A 531 -0.85 -5.42 -2.71
C LEU A 531 -1.40 -4.80 -4.01
N PHE A 532 -1.16 -5.46 -5.14
CA PHE A 532 -1.61 -5.02 -6.46
C PHE A 532 -2.76 -5.91 -6.98
N PRO A 533 -3.82 -5.34 -7.58
CA PRO A 533 -4.03 -3.91 -7.85
C PRO A 533 -4.46 -3.14 -6.59
N PRO A 534 -3.92 -1.93 -6.37
CA PRO A 534 -4.29 -1.11 -5.23
C PRO A 534 -5.73 -0.59 -5.37
N VAL A 535 -6.39 -0.37 -4.23
CA VAL A 535 -7.78 0.11 -4.18
C VAL A 535 -7.88 1.43 -3.42
N SER A 536 -8.93 2.21 -3.69
CA SER A 536 -9.19 3.47 -2.99
C SER A 536 -9.93 3.23 -1.68
N LEU A 537 -9.50 3.90 -0.61
CA LEU A 537 -10.21 3.92 0.68
C LEU A 537 -11.59 4.56 0.57
N ASP A 538 -11.77 5.55 -0.31
CA ASP A 538 -13.04 6.26 -0.48
C ASP A 538 -14.20 5.35 -0.87
N LYS A 539 -13.92 4.26 -1.58
CA LYS A 539 -14.93 3.25 -1.94
C LYS A 539 -15.54 2.56 -0.73
N TYR A 540 -14.80 2.49 0.37
CA TYR A 540 -15.22 1.81 1.60
C TYR A 540 -15.77 2.79 2.62
N THR A 541 -15.24 4.01 2.72
CA THR A 541 -15.72 5.06 3.61
C THR A 541 -17.05 5.68 3.16
N ALA A 542 -17.27 5.81 1.85
CA ALA A 542 -18.52 6.36 1.30
C ALA A 542 -19.76 5.48 1.57
N HIS A 543 -19.61 4.18 1.84
CA HIS A 543 -20.70 3.29 2.19
C HIS A 543 -21.12 3.39 3.67
N ASN A 544 -20.25 3.89 4.55
CA ASN A 544 -20.47 3.94 5.99
C ASN A 544 -20.98 5.30 6.49
N GLY A 545 -21.05 6.32 5.64
CA GLY A 545 -21.43 7.70 5.98
C GLY A 545 -22.94 7.98 6.08
N GLY A 546 -23.81 6.99 6.03
CA GLY A 546 -25.24 7.24 6.13
C GLY A 546 -26.14 6.03 5.90
N GLY A 547 -26.32 5.21 6.88
CA GLY A 547 -27.36 4.21 6.78
C GLY A 547 -27.44 3.29 7.99
N ASN A 548 -28.34 3.61 8.89
CA ASN A 548 -28.79 2.70 9.93
C ASN A 548 -28.92 1.28 9.37
N ALA A 549 -28.16 0.34 9.90
CA ALA A 549 -28.28 -1.10 9.64
C ALA A 549 -29.72 -1.63 9.86
N SER A 550 -30.59 -0.82 10.46
CA SER A 550 -32.01 -1.10 10.66
C SER A 550 -32.88 -1.12 9.38
N HIS A 551 -32.38 -0.61 8.24
CA HIS A 551 -33.16 -0.57 7.01
C HIS A 551 -32.86 -1.69 6.01
N ALA A 552 -31.66 -2.28 6.03
CA ALA A 552 -31.33 -3.37 5.13
C ALA A 552 -32.17 -4.64 5.39
N TRP A 553 -32.42 -4.96 6.65
CA TRP A 553 -33.30 -6.09 6.99
C TRP A 553 -34.77 -5.80 6.67
N LEU A 554 -35.24 -4.54 6.78
CA LEU A 554 -36.60 -4.15 6.37
C LEU A 554 -36.80 -4.31 4.87
N VAL A 555 -35.79 -4.00 4.05
CA VAL A 555 -35.81 -4.24 2.60
C VAL A 555 -35.81 -5.74 2.31
N LEU A 556 -35.07 -6.54 3.06
CA LEU A 556 -35.04 -8.00 2.93
C LEU A 556 -36.39 -8.62 3.34
N VAL A 557 -36.99 -8.16 4.43
CA VAL A 557 -38.33 -8.59 4.87
C VAL A 557 -39.38 -8.15 3.85
N ALA A 558 -39.34 -6.93 3.33
CA ALA A 558 -40.23 -6.47 2.29
C ALA A 558 -40.11 -7.29 1.00
N ALA A 559 -38.92 -7.67 0.60
CA ALA A 559 -38.68 -8.54 -0.55
C ALA A 559 -39.22 -9.96 -0.33
N VAL A 560 -39.04 -10.53 0.86
CA VAL A 560 -39.60 -11.86 1.23
C VAL A 560 -41.12 -11.82 1.27
N VAL A 561 -41.72 -10.77 1.81
CA VAL A 561 -43.20 -10.58 1.85
C VAL A 561 -43.75 -10.39 0.43
N ALA A 562 -43.05 -9.65 -0.44
CA ALA A 562 -43.44 -9.49 -1.85
C ALA A 562 -43.39 -10.82 -2.61
N VAL A 563 -42.34 -11.63 -2.41
CA VAL A 563 -42.23 -12.96 -3.01
C VAL A 563 -43.31 -13.92 -2.50
N ALA A 564 -43.59 -13.89 -1.19
CA ALA A 564 -44.66 -14.69 -0.60
C ALA A 564 -46.03 -14.25 -1.12
N GLY A 565 -46.29 -12.93 -1.22
CA GLY A 565 -47.52 -12.36 -1.77
C GLY A 565 -47.72 -12.74 -3.24
N CYS A 566 -46.69 -12.65 -4.07
CA CYS A 566 -46.72 -13.08 -5.47
C CYS A 566 -46.95 -14.59 -5.61
N SER A 567 -46.37 -15.40 -4.74
CA SER A 567 -46.58 -16.85 -4.72
C SER A 567 -48.00 -17.25 -4.36
N VAL A 568 -48.62 -16.59 -3.36
CA VAL A 568 -50.02 -16.79 -2.98
C VAL A 568 -50.97 -16.30 -4.08
N TRP A 569 -50.67 -15.17 -4.72
CA TRP A 569 -51.45 -14.65 -5.83
C TRP A 569 -51.39 -15.58 -7.05
N MET A 570 -50.23 -16.11 -7.41
CA MET A 570 -50.08 -17.11 -8.48
C MET A 570 -50.79 -18.43 -8.17
N TYR A 571 -50.77 -18.86 -6.87
CA TYR A 571 -51.49 -20.06 -6.46
C TYR A 571 -53.00 -19.84 -6.58
N LYS A 572 -53.55 -18.70 -6.15
CA LYS A 572 -54.96 -18.33 -6.31
C LYS A 572 -55.36 -18.20 -7.79
N TRP A 573 -54.50 -17.59 -8.61
CA TRP A 573 -54.77 -17.44 -10.04
C TRP A 573 -54.78 -18.80 -10.76
N ARG A 574 -53.85 -19.72 -10.46
CA ARG A 574 -53.89 -21.10 -10.98
C ARG A 574 -55.12 -21.87 -10.54
N ARG A 575 -55.60 -21.67 -9.31
CA ARG A 575 -56.77 -22.33 -8.79
C ARG A 575 -58.06 -21.79 -9.41
N ASN A 576 -58.08 -20.53 -9.83
CA ASN A 576 -59.23 -19.93 -10.53
C ASN A 576 -59.23 -20.24 -12.04
N SER A 577 -58.06 -20.44 -12.67
CA SER A 577 -57.96 -20.85 -14.07
C SER A 577 -58.27 -22.32 -14.31
N GLY A 578 -58.33 -23.14 -13.25
CA GLY A 578 -58.67 -24.56 -13.32
C GLY A 578 -60.15 -24.88 -13.12
N LYS A 579 -61.03 -23.85 -13.00
CA LYS A 579 -62.49 -24.05 -12.84
C LYS A 579 -63.36 -23.65 -14.03
N GLY A 580 -62.75 -23.54 -15.23
CA GLY A 580 -63.45 -23.04 -16.41
C GLY A 580 -63.42 -23.98 -17.60
N GLU A 581 -63.44 -25.30 -17.40
CA GLU A 581 -63.68 -26.27 -18.50
C GLU A 581 -64.48 -27.44 -17.93
N ASP A 582 -65.82 -27.32 -17.97
CA ASP A 582 -66.78 -28.40 -18.15
C ASP A 582 -68.21 -27.81 -18.22
N SER A 583 -68.84 -28.02 -19.38
CA SER A 583 -70.22 -27.84 -19.83
C SER A 583 -70.41 -26.69 -20.83
N GLU A 584 -70.59 -26.98 -22.09
CA GLU A 584 -71.84 -27.33 -22.76
C GLU A 584 -71.58 -27.51 -24.28
N THR A 585 -71.97 -28.64 -24.73
CA THR A 585 -72.21 -28.99 -26.13
C THR A 585 -73.58 -28.44 -26.53
N ALA A 586 -73.66 -27.96 -27.79
CA ALA A 586 -74.75 -28.07 -28.75
C ALA A 586 -75.43 -26.77 -29.25
N ARG A 587 -75.51 -26.78 -30.61
CA ARG A 587 -76.39 -26.03 -31.54
C ARG A 587 -76.03 -24.55 -31.74
N GLY A 588 -75.78 -24.06 -32.93
CA GLY A 588 -76.26 -24.43 -34.26
C GLY A 588 -76.43 -23.14 -35.04
N ASP A 589 -75.97 -23.19 -36.28
CA ASP A 589 -76.45 -22.43 -37.43
C ASP A 589 -76.27 -20.91 -37.58
N LYS A 590 -75.49 -20.64 -38.61
CA LYS A 590 -75.76 -19.74 -39.76
C LYS A 590 -75.48 -18.25 -39.68
N GLU A 591 -74.60 -17.93 -40.59
CA GLU A 591 -74.72 -16.93 -41.67
C GLU A 591 -74.24 -15.52 -41.48
N GLN A 592 -73.38 -15.27 -42.45
CA GLN A 592 -73.17 -14.04 -43.25
C GLN A 592 -72.23 -12.95 -42.76
N LEU A 593 -71.12 -12.93 -43.44
CA LEU A 593 -70.44 -11.75 -43.95
C LEU A 593 -71.36 -10.86 -44.81
N PRO A 594 -71.16 -9.56 -45.07
CA PRO A 594 -69.90 -9.05 -45.60
C PRO A 594 -69.57 -7.56 -45.22
N ASP A 595 -68.36 -7.28 -45.57
CA ASP A 595 -67.84 -6.14 -46.34
C ASP A 595 -67.59 -4.76 -45.72
N ALA A 596 -66.34 -4.47 -45.86
CA ALA A 596 -65.67 -3.38 -46.56
C ALA A 596 -65.71 -1.95 -45.97
N SER A 597 -64.55 -1.46 -45.99
CA SER A 597 -64.03 -0.20 -46.54
C SER A 597 -63.64 0.94 -45.60
N ASP A 598 -62.41 1.27 -45.87
CA ASP A 598 -61.82 2.60 -46.10
C ASP A 598 -61.47 3.48 -44.89
N ALA A 599 -60.24 3.62 -44.69
CA ALA A 599 -59.25 4.54 -45.29
C ALA A 599 -59.14 5.93 -44.60
N LYS A 600 -57.90 6.27 -44.46
CA LYS A 600 -57.21 7.56 -44.46
C LYS A 600 -56.68 8.08 -43.14
N VAL A 601 -55.36 8.09 -42.95
CA VAL A 601 -54.31 9.04 -43.40
C VAL A 601 -54.48 10.46 -42.84
N GLU A 602 -53.52 10.88 -42.09
CA GLU A 602 -52.66 12.04 -42.13
C GLU A 602 -52.18 12.39 -40.72
N LYS A 603 -50.92 12.40 -40.44
CA LYS A 603 -49.77 13.25 -40.74
C LYS A 603 -49.71 14.56 -39.90
N MET A 604 -48.49 14.80 -39.49
CA MET A 604 -47.77 16.03 -39.16
C MET A 604 -47.79 16.38 -37.65
N ALA A 605 -46.76 16.63 -37.06
CA ALA A 605 -45.39 17.16 -37.18
C ALA A 605 -45.22 18.28 -36.17
N ALA A 606 -44.04 18.28 -35.56
CA ALA A 606 -43.23 19.37 -35.08
C ALA A 606 -43.73 20.25 -33.90
N ASP A 607 -43.03 20.25 -32.79
CA ASP A 607 -41.90 21.15 -32.52
C ASP A 607 -40.93 20.51 -31.56
#